data_d1b92bb07216b8946acd3bac5716e75a
#
_entry.id   d1b92bb07216b8946acd3bac5716e75a
#
_cell.length_a   1.000
_cell.length_b   1.000
_cell.length_c   1.000
_cell.angle_alpha   90.00
_cell.angle_beta   90.00
_cell.angle_gamma   90.00
#
_symmetry.space_group_name_H-M   'P 1'
#
loop_
_entity.id
_entity.type
_entity.pdbx_description
1 polymer ?
#
loop_
_entity_poly.entity_id
_entity_poly.type
_entity_poly.pdbx_seq_one_letter_code
_entity_poly.pdbx_strand_id
1 'polypeptide(L)'
;VVMLFAYVIRPVTVEGHSMETTLHDQDRLFMTDLLYTPKQGDIVIVDNKAAWTYNQSNNLVKGPGLSSEKRLIKRVIATGGQELNIDFTTGVVTVDGEVLDEPYINNSTVDNEGAFDYPITVPEGFLFVMGDNRQNSTDSRHQAVGFVSEEDVLGKAVFRFFPAVADDTLGYRAEGESTSRLAQFFERFGFLH
;
A
#
# COMPACT_ATOMS: atom_id res chain seq x y z
N VAL A 1 -4.46 25.37 20.06
CA VAL A 1 -3.92 23.99 20.12
C VAL A 1 -4.84 23.02 19.41
N VAL A 2 -6.17 23.03 19.65
CA VAL A 2 -7.13 22.09 19.04
C VAL A 2 -7.20 22.23 17.50
N MET A 3 -7.13 23.46 16.96
CA MET A 3 -7.14 23.68 15.50
C MET A 3 -5.91 23.10 14.78
N LEU A 4 -4.75 23.08 15.42
CA LEU A 4 -3.52 22.56 14.79
C LEU A 4 -3.61 21.04 14.54
N PHE A 5 -4.19 20.29 15.46
CA PHE A 5 -4.39 18.84 15.32
C PHE A 5 -5.36 18.48 14.19
N ALA A 6 -6.40 19.27 13.96
CA ALA A 6 -7.40 19.00 12.94
C ALA A 6 -6.85 19.12 11.50
N TYR A 7 -5.74 19.85 11.30
CA TYR A 7 -5.07 19.99 10.00
C TYR A 7 -3.92 19.01 9.81
N VAL A 8 -3.39 18.45 10.89
CA VAL A 8 -2.20 17.59 10.86
C VAL A 8 -2.55 16.10 10.82
N ILE A 9 -3.66 15.73 11.48
CA ILE A 9 -4.10 14.34 11.59
C ILE A 9 -5.50 14.21 10.99
N ARG A 10 -5.63 13.41 9.93
CA ARG A 10 -6.89 13.22 9.21
C ARG A 10 -7.37 11.76 9.35
N PRO A 11 -8.65 11.53 9.69
CA PRO A 11 -9.20 10.19 9.70
C PRO A 11 -9.44 9.69 8.27
N VAL A 12 -9.15 8.42 8.03
CA VAL A 12 -9.37 7.72 6.77
C VAL A 12 -10.00 6.36 7.07
N THR A 13 -10.96 5.94 6.24
CA THR A 13 -11.52 4.59 6.28
C THR A 13 -10.88 3.76 5.18
N VAL A 14 -10.48 2.53 5.51
CA VAL A 14 -9.97 1.54 4.56
C VAL A 14 -11.15 0.98 3.78
N GLU A 15 -11.03 0.92 2.46
CA GLU A 15 -11.99 0.27 1.57
C GLU A 15 -11.28 -0.82 0.77
N GLY A 16 -11.81 -2.05 0.84
CA GLY A 16 -11.30 -3.21 0.12
C GLY A 16 -10.23 -4.01 0.89
N HIS A 17 -9.68 -5.02 0.20
CA HIS A 17 -8.90 -6.11 0.80
C HIS A 17 -7.42 -6.12 0.39
N SER A 18 -6.95 -5.10 -0.34
CA SER A 18 -5.60 -5.08 -0.92
C SER A 18 -4.47 -4.99 0.09
N MET A 19 -4.76 -4.60 1.33
CA MET A 19 -3.79 -4.47 2.43
C MET A 19 -3.95 -5.54 3.51
N GLU A 20 -4.79 -6.56 3.28
CA GLU A 20 -4.88 -7.70 4.18
C GLU A 20 -3.55 -8.50 4.19
N THR A 21 -3.05 -8.95 5.29
CA THR A 21 -3.62 -8.99 6.65
C THR A 21 -3.37 -7.74 7.50
N THR A 22 -2.57 -6.78 7.02
CA THR A 22 -2.18 -5.59 7.79
C THR A 22 -3.37 -4.69 8.10
N LEU A 23 -4.19 -4.39 7.07
CA LEU A 23 -5.41 -3.59 7.19
C LEU A 23 -6.59 -4.35 6.59
N HIS A 24 -7.75 -4.23 7.22
CA HIS A 24 -8.98 -4.85 6.76
C HIS A 24 -9.96 -3.78 6.29
N ASP A 25 -10.91 -4.20 5.45
CA ASP A 25 -12.01 -3.33 5.05
C ASP A 25 -12.71 -2.72 6.26
N GLN A 26 -13.08 -1.44 6.18
CA GLN A 26 -13.68 -0.62 7.24
C GLN A 26 -12.77 -0.31 8.46
N ASP A 27 -11.49 -0.65 8.45
CA ASP A 27 -10.55 -0.12 9.45
C ASP A 27 -10.52 1.42 9.35
N ARG A 28 -10.49 2.10 10.51
CA ARG A 28 -10.33 3.55 10.56
C ARG A 28 -8.94 3.91 11.04
N LEU A 29 -8.26 4.70 10.23
CA LEU A 29 -6.89 5.09 10.42
C LEU A 29 -6.77 6.59 10.63
N PHE A 30 -5.74 7.00 11.35
CA PHE A 30 -5.23 8.36 11.27
C PHE A 30 -4.08 8.41 10.27
N MET A 31 -4.11 9.40 9.37
CA MET A 31 -3.00 9.74 8.49
C MET A 31 -2.45 11.12 8.81
N THR A 32 -1.17 11.34 8.48
CA THR A 32 -0.49 12.64 8.57
C THR A 32 0.33 12.89 7.31
N ASP A 33 0.39 14.16 6.91
CA ASP A 33 1.25 14.66 5.82
C ASP A 33 2.25 15.70 6.31
N LEU A 34 2.26 16.00 7.61
CA LEU A 34 3.11 17.05 8.18
C LEU A 34 4.60 16.71 8.02
N LEU A 35 5.30 17.48 7.17
CA LEU A 35 6.73 17.31 6.89
C LEU A 35 7.11 15.88 6.54
N TYR A 36 6.20 15.17 5.88
CA TYR A 36 6.36 13.76 5.57
C TYR A 36 7.10 13.57 4.24
N THR A 37 8.14 12.77 4.28
CA THR A 37 8.84 12.24 3.11
C THR A 37 8.64 10.73 3.11
N PRO A 38 8.09 10.13 2.04
CA PRO A 38 7.86 8.70 1.95
C PRO A 38 9.15 7.89 2.09
N LYS A 39 9.07 6.76 2.79
CA LYS A 39 10.17 5.82 2.97
C LYS A 39 9.70 4.41 2.68
N GLN A 40 10.62 3.55 2.27
CA GLN A 40 10.37 2.12 2.12
C GLN A 40 9.73 1.55 3.41
N GLY A 41 8.69 0.73 3.23
CA GLY A 41 7.91 0.14 4.31
C GLY A 41 6.72 0.98 4.79
N ASP A 42 6.66 2.28 4.50
CA ASP A 42 5.56 3.13 4.92
C ASP A 42 4.25 2.76 4.23
N ILE A 43 3.15 2.79 4.96
CA ILE A 43 1.79 2.68 4.38
C ILE A 43 1.32 4.09 4.04
N VAL A 44 1.06 4.33 2.76
CA VAL A 44 0.68 5.65 2.23
C VAL A 44 -0.72 5.63 1.61
N ILE A 45 -1.36 6.79 1.71
CA ILE A 45 -2.60 7.08 0.99
C ILE A 45 -2.22 7.93 -0.21
N VAL A 46 -2.58 7.46 -1.40
CA VAL A 46 -2.22 8.12 -2.65
C VAL A 46 -3.44 8.42 -3.52
N ASP A 47 -3.35 9.51 -4.27
CA ASP A 47 -4.37 9.93 -5.23
C ASP A 47 -3.94 9.45 -6.62
N ASN A 48 -4.58 8.38 -7.13
CA ASN A 48 -4.18 7.78 -8.41
C ASN A 48 -4.90 8.44 -9.60
N LYS A 49 -4.63 9.73 -9.82
CA LYS A 49 -5.16 10.48 -10.99
C LYS A 49 -4.42 10.15 -12.27
N ALA A 50 -3.17 9.76 -12.16
CA ALA A 50 -2.29 9.43 -13.27
C ALA A 50 -1.51 8.17 -12.98
N ALA A 51 -1.25 7.40 -14.03
CA ALA A 51 -0.30 6.29 -14.04
C ALA A 51 0.98 6.74 -14.77
N TRP A 52 2.14 6.44 -14.19
CA TRP A 52 3.42 6.73 -14.82
C TRP A 52 4.13 5.43 -15.11
N THR A 53 4.45 5.19 -16.38
CA THR A 53 5.09 3.96 -16.85
C THR A 53 6.19 4.29 -17.85
N TYR A 54 7.00 3.29 -18.23
CA TYR A 54 7.94 3.44 -19.31
C TYR A 54 7.30 3.06 -20.65
N ASN A 55 7.59 3.82 -21.70
CA ASN A 55 7.25 3.44 -23.07
C ASN A 55 8.35 2.53 -23.66
N GLN A 56 8.14 2.05 -24.89
CA GLN A 56 9.09 1.18 -25.59
C GLN A 56 10.51 1.79 -25.78
N SER A 57 10.64 3.11 -25.68
CA SER A 57 11.92 3.82 -25.74
C SER A 57 12.51 4.09 -24.36
N ASN A 58 11.97 3.47 -23.32
CA ASN A 58 12.34 3.66 -21.91
C ASN A 58 12.22 5.10 -21.42
N ASN A 59 11.28 5.86 -21.98
CA ASN A 59 10.93 7.20 -21.48
C ASN A 59 9.75 7.09 -20.54
N LEU A 60 9.81 7.84 -19.43
CA LEU A 60 8.70 7.96 -18.50
C LEU A 60 7.54 8.70 -19.16
N VAL A 61 6.39 8.08 -19.20
CA VAL A 61 5.17 8.64 -19.81
C VAL A 61 4.00 8.61 -18.84
N LYS A 62 3.17 9.64 -18.95
CA LYS A 62 1.97 9.80 -18.15
C LYS A 62 0.76 9.23 -18.90
N GLY A 63 0.06 8.32 -18.24
CA GLY A 63 -1.22 7.78 -18.69
C GLY A 63 -2.35 8.08 -17.70
N PRO A 64 -3.60 7.69 -18.03
CA PRO A 64 -4.71 7.82 -17.10
C PRO A 64 -4.54 6.84 -15.93
N GLY A 65 -4.82 7.32 -14.72
CA GLY A 65 -4.92 6.48 -13.52
C GLY A 65 -6.21 5.66 -13.50
N LEU A 66 -6.42 4.90 -12.42
CA LEU A 66 -7.60 4.06 -12.23
C LEU A 66 -8.91 4.87 -12.21
N SER A 67 -8.91 5.99 -11.50
CA SER A 67 -10.04 6.93 -11.43
C SER A 67 -9.61 8.17 -10.65
N SER A 68 -10.14 9.33 -11.02
CA SER A 68 -9.91 10.58 -10.30
C SER A 68 -10.52 10.60 -8.88
N GLU A 69 -11.40 9.66 -8.58
CA GLU A 69 -12.10 9.55 -7.28
C GLU A 69 -11.55 8.45 -6.39
N LYS A 70 -10.73 7.52 -6.93
CA LYS A 70 -10.17 6.40 -6.16
C LYS A 70 -8.84 6.80 -5.52
N ARG A 71 -8.84 6.82 -4.21
CA ARG A 71 -7.62 6.83 -3.40
C ARG A 71 -7.18 5.40 -3.14
N LEU A 72 -5.87 5.19 -3.16
CA LEU A 72 -5.28 3.90 -2.88
C LEU A 72 -4.57 3.97 -1.52
N ILE A 73 -4.67 2.88 -0.77
CA ILE A 73 -3.83 2.65 0.41
C ILE A 73 -2.88 1.53 0.03
N LYS A 74 -1.57 1.80 0.07
CA LYS A 74 -0.52 0.87 -0.36
C LYS A 74 0.73 1.02 0.49
N ARG A 75 1.60 0.02 0.44
CA ARG A 75 2.93 0.07 1.05
C ARG A 75 3.97 0.53 0.04
N VAL A 76 4.86 1.43 0.46
CA VAL A 76 6.02 1.85 -0.33
C VAL A 76 7.03 0.70 -0.35
N ILE A 77 7.36 0.23 -1.54
CA ILE A 77 8.33 -0.86 -1.75
C ILE A 77 9.69 -0.29 -2.14
N ALA A 78 9.71 0.70 -3.02
CA ALA A 78 10.92 1.40 -3.42
C ALA A 78 10.63 2.89 -3.66
N THR A 79 11.65 3.71 -3.44
CA THR A 79 11.63 5.17 -3.63
C THR A 79 12.54 5.58 -4.79
N GLY A 80 12.49 6.84 -5.19
CA GLY A 80 13.30 7.39 -6.28
C GLY A 80 14.78 7.04 -6.18
N GLY A 81 15.38 6.67 -7.30
CA GLY A 81 16.77 6.24 -7.43
C GLY A 81 17.04 4.76 -7.17
N GLN A 82 16.13 4.04 -6.50
CA GLN A 82 16.33 2.63 -6.15
C GLN A 82 16.03 1.69 -7.34
N GLU A 83 16.85 0.63 -7.46
CA GLU A 83 16.59 -0.47 -8.38
C GLU A 83 15.68 -1.50 -7.73
N LEU A 84 14.57 -1.82 -8.39
CA LEU A 84 13.61 -2.81 -7.96
C LEU A 84 13.60 -3.98 -8.93
N ASN A 85 13.69 -5.20 -8.41
CA ASN A 85 13.46 -6.42 -9.18
C ASN A 85 12.45 -7.32 -8.48
N ILE A 86 11.59 -7.96 -9.28
CA ILE A 86 10.58 -8.93 -8.80
C ILE A 86 10.74 -10.21 -9.62
N ASP A 87 11.07 -11.28 -8.94
CA ASP A 87 11.04 -12.63 -9.53
C ASP A 87 9.64 -13.24 -9.32
N PHE A 88 8.79 -13.15 -10.31
CA PHE A 88 7.42 -13.69 -10.24
C PHE A 88 7.35 -15.22 -10.20
N THR A 89 8.46 -15.93 -10.45
CA THR A 89 8.53 -17.39 -10.31
C THR A 89 8.64 -17.80 -8.83
N THR A 90 9.46 -17.08 -8.09
CA THR A 90 9.70 -17.34 -6.65
C THR A 90 8.89 -16.44 -5.74
N GLY A 91 8.41 -15.29 -6.25
CA GLY A 91 7.75 -14.25 -5.49
C GLY A 91 8.70 -13.34 -4.70
N VAL A 92 10.00 -13.46 -4.93
CA VAL A 92 11.03 -12.67 -4.24
C VAL A 92 11.10 -11.27 -4.80
N VAL A 93 11.09 -10.28 -3.91
CA VAL A 93 11.30 -8.87 -4.23
C VAL A 93 12.67 -8.43 -3.72
N THR A 94 13.44 -7.75 -4.57
CA THR A 94 14.73 -7.16 -4.19
C THR A 94 14.77 -5.68 -4.49
N VAL A 95 15.38 -4.90 -3.60
CA VAL A 95 15.60 -3.46 -3.76
C VAL A 95 17.08 -3.21 -3.58
N ASP A 96 17.73 -2.57 -4.55
CA ASP A 96 19.18 -2.31 -4.60
C ASP A 96 20.01 -3.60 -4.41
N GLY A 97 19.48 -4.73 -4.93
CA GLY A 97 20.11 -6.06 -4.84
C GLY A 97 19.88 -6.80 -3.51
N GLU A 98 19.28 -6.17 -2.51
CA GLU A 98 18.96 -6.78 -1.22
C GLU A 98 17.54 -7.37 -1.23
N VAL A 99 17.38 -8.60 -0.75
CA VAL A 99 16.07 -9.25 -0.61
C VAL A 99 15.26 -8.51 0.45
N LEU A 100 14.05 -8.11 0.08
CA LEU A 100 13.14 -7.45 0.99
C LEU A 100 12.58 -8.45 2.02
N ASP A 101 12.68 -8.10 3.31
CA ASP A 101 12.00 -8.83 4.38
C ASP A 101 10.54 -8.36 4.48
N GLU A 102 9.62 -9.27 4.15
CA GLU A 102 8.21 -8.93 3.96
C GLU A 102 7.27 -9.76 4.85
N PRO A 103 7.43 -9.70 6.19
CA PRO A 103 6.58 -10.49 7.10
C PRO A 103 5.11 -10.09 7.08
N TYR A 104 4.78 -8.96 6.44
CA TYR A 104 3.44 -8.39 6.35
C TYR A 104 2.62 -8.91 5.17
N ILE A 105 3.22 -9.61 4.20
CA ILE A 105 2.47 -10.06 3.01
C ILE A 105 1.55 -11.23 3.32
N ASN A 106 0.38 -11.21 2.72
CA ASN A 106 -0.60 -12.30 2.83
C ASN A 106 -0.28 -13.49 1.93
N ASN A 107 0.33 -13.20 0.77
CA ASN A 107 0.64 -14.20 -0.27
C ASN A 107 1.80 -13.72 -1.14
N SER A 108 2.47 -14.68 -1.84
CA SER A 108 3.64 -14.41 -2.66
C SER A 108 3.35 -13.50 -3.84
N THR A 109 4.36 -12.71 -4.26
CA THR A 109 4.29 -11.77 -5.38
C THR A 109 4.54 -12.51 -6.70
N VAL A 110 3.54 -13.24 -7.20
CA VAL A 110 3.67 -14.08 -8.40
C VAL A 110 2.96 -13.53 -9.63
N ASP A 111 2.16 -12.47 -9.48
CA ASP A 111 1.41 -11.87 -10.57
C ASP A 111 2.14 -10.64 -11.13
N ASN A 112 2.56 -10.75 -12.41
CA ASN A 112 3.05 -9.62 -13.18
C ASN A 112 1.89 -9.00 -13.96
N GLU A 113 1.44 -7.82 -13.54
CA GLU A 113 0.31 -7.12 -14.15
C GLU A 113 0.72 -6.25 -15.37
N GLY A 114 1.95 -6.38 -15.83
CA GLY A 114 2.44 -5.89 -17.12
C GLY A 114 2.73 -4.39 -17.19
N ALA A 115 2.91 -3.70 -16.04
CA ALA A 115 3.32 -2.30 -16.04
C ALA A 115 4.78 -2.11 -16.47
N PHE A 116 5.64 -3.07 -16.13
CA PHE A 116 7.09 -2.97 -16.33
C PHE A 116 7.74 -4.31 -16.69
N ASP A 117 8.89 -4.22 -17.37
CA ASP A 117 9.87 -5.30 -17.50
C ASP A 117 10.94 -5.09 -16.42
N TYR A 118 11.11 -6.07 -15.53
CA TYR A 118 12.05 -5.99 -14.40
C TYR A 118 13.45 -6.52 -14.75
N PRO A 119 14.55 -6.00 -14.13
CA PRO A 119 14.56 -4.96 -13.09
C PRO A 119 14.26 -3.56 -13.63
N ILE A 120 13.77 -2.68 -12.75
CA ILE A 120 13.49 -1.28 -13.05
C ILE A 120 14.17 -0.35 -12.05
N THR A 121 14.52 0.85 -12.47
CA THR A 121 14.88 1.94 -11.54
C THR A 121 13.69 2.85 -11.34
N VAL A 122 13.32 3.10 -10.09
CA VAL A 122 12.27 4.05 -9.75
C VAL A 122 12.76 5.47 -10.06
N PRO A 123 12.05 6.27 -10.86
CA PRO A 123 12.48 7.64 -11.15
C PRO A 123 12.50 8.51 -9.90
N GLU A 124 13.40 9.52 -9.85
CA GLU A 124 13.41 10.51 -8.77
C GLU A 124 12.06 11.23 -8.66
N GLY A 125 11.58 11.41 -7.42
CA GLY A 125 10.27 12.00 -7.14
C GLY A 125 9.09 11.04 -7.33
N PHE A 126 9.37 9.74 -7.50
CA PHE A 126 8.37 8.70 -7.64
C PHE A 126 8.56 7.57 -6.63
N LEU A 127 7.49 6.81 -6.45
CA LEU A 127 7.42 5.65 -5.58
C LEU A 127 6.93 4.44 -6.37
N PHE A 128 7.40 3.26 -5.99
CA PHE A 128 6.78 2.01 -6.35
C PHE A 128 6.05 1.46 -5.13
N VAL A 129 4.76 1.24 -5.25
CA VAL A 129 3.90 0.83 -4.14
C VAL A 129 3.19 -0.48 -4.43
N MET A 130 3.05 -1.35 -3.42
CA MET A 130 2.27 -2.58 -3.53
C MET A 130 1.30 -2.75 -2.36
N GLY A 131 0.24 -3.52 -2.59
CA GLY A 131 -0.61 -4.00 -1.51
C GLY A 131 0.04 -5.16 -0.77
N ASP A 132 -0.27 -5.32 0.51
CA ASP A 132 0.22 -6.44 1.32
C ASP A 132 -0.45 -7.76 0.90
N ASN A 133 -1.69 -7.69 0.39
CA ASN A 133 -2.37 -8.81 -0.28
C ASN A 133 -1.98 -8.84 -1.77
N ARG A 134 -0.79 -9.38 -2.07
CA ARG A 134 -0.12 -9.32 -3.36
C ARG A 134 -0.94 -9.82 -4.55
N GLN A 135 -1.73 -10.86 -4.35
CA GLN A 135 -2.57 -11.47 -5.40
C GLN A 135 -3.97 -10.85 -5.49
N ASN A 136 -4.31 -9.92 -4.59
CA ASN A 136 -5.59 -9.21 -4.60
C ASN A 136 -5.38 -7.69 -4.44
N SER A 137 -4.44 -7.14 -5.20
CA SER A 137 -4.10 -5.72 -5.13
C SER A 137 -3.83 -5.16 -6.51
N THR A 138 -4.57 -4.15 -6.91
CA THR A 138 -4.20 -3.31 -8.05
C THR A 138 -3.25 -2.23 -7.53
N ASP A 139 -1.99 -2.29 -7.95
CA ASP A 139 -0.90 -1.45 -7.45
C ASP A 139 0.13 -1.13 -8.57
N SER A 140 1.34 -0.70 -8.23
CA SER A 140 2.32 -0.26 -9.21
C SER A 140 2.69 -1.30 -10.27
N ARG A 141 2.42 -2.59 -10.04
CA ARG A 141 2.59 -3.64 -11.06
C ARG A 141 1.58 -3.52 -12.21
N HIS A 142 0.46 -2.84 -11.97
CA HIS A 142 -0.61 -2.66 -12.97
C HIS A 142 -0.43 -1.36 -13.76
N GLN A 143 -0.64 -1.42 -15.10
CA GLN A 143 -0.44 -0.29 -16.02
C GLN A 143 -1.25 0.97 -15.67
N ALA A 144 -2.42 0.83 -15.02
CA ALA A 144 -3.24 1.97 -14.61
C ALA A 144 -2.80 2.60 -13.26
N VAL A 145 -1.74 2.07 -12.63
CA VAL A 145 -1.11 2.66 -11.43
C VAL A 145 0.32 3.07 -11.77
N GLY A 146 1.18 2.11 -12.15
CA GLY A 146 2.58 2.38 -12.46
C GLY A 146 3.33 3.03 -11.28
N PHE A 147 4.29 3.88 -11.57
CA PHE A 147 4.93 4.71 -10.55
C PHE A 147 3.93 5.77 -10.03
N VAL A 148 3.99 6.03 -8.74
CA VAL A 148 3.19 7.06 -8.06
C VAL A 148 4.08 8.27 -7.80
N SER A 149 3.66 9.45 -8.26
CA SER A 149 4.37 10.68 -7.93
C SER A 149 4.31 10.95 -6.42
N GLU A 150 5.41 11.40 -5.82
CA GLU A 150 5.42 11.82 -4.41
C GLU A 150 4.43 12.98 -4.16
N GLU A 151 4.15 13.80 -5.16
CA GLU A 151 3.15 14.89 -5.11
C GLU A 151 1.72 14.35 -4.96
N ASP A 152 1.45 13.13 -5.41
CA ASP A 152 0.14 12.48 -5.28
C ASP A 152 -0.04 11.75 -3.93
N VAL A 153 0.98 11.75 -3.07
CA VAL A 153 0.91 11.19 -1.71
C VAL A 153 0.14 12.13 -0.80
N LEU A 154 -1.01 11.69 -0.33
CA LEU A 154 -1.88 12.45 0.57
C LEU A 154 -1.43 12.40 2.03
N GLY A 155 -0.63 11.39 2.38
CA GLY A 155 -0.06 11.22 3.70
C GLY A 155 0.27 9.77 4.04
N LYS A 156 0.90 9.59 5.21
CA LYS A 156 1.23 8.29 5.81
C LYS A 156 0.13 7.87 6.77
N ALA A 157 -0.30 6.62 6.70
CA ALA A 157 -1.12 6.00 7.74
C ALA A 157 -0.24 5.71 8.96
N VAL A 158 -0.61 6.24 10.11
CA VAL A 158 0.23 6.17 11.33
C VAL A 158 -0.38 5.34 12.44
N PHE A 159 -1.70 5.32 12.54
CA PHE A 159 -2.37 4.69 13.67
C PHE A 159 -3.76 4.18 13.29
N ARG A 160 -4.08 2.94 13.65
CA ARG A 160 -5.41 2.37 13.52
C ARG A 160 -6.17 2.59 14.84
N PHE A 161 -7.13 3.53 14.82
CA PHE A 161 -7.87 3.90 16.02
C PHE A 161 -9.22 3.19 16.14
N PHE A 162 -9.70 2.59 15.07
CA PHE A 162 -10.92 1.80 15.08
C PHE A 162 -10.77 0.61 14.11
N PRO A 163 -10.35 -0.56 14.60
CA PRO A 163 -10.29 -1.77 13.78
C PRO A 163 -11.70 -2.25 13.43
N ALA A 164 -11.91 -2.67 12.19
CA ALA A 164 -13.14 -3.34 11.80
C ALA A 164 -13.28 -4.64 12.60
N VAL A 165 -14.46 -4.88 13.14
CA VAL A 165 -14.78 -6.16 13.77
C VAL A 165 -15.15 -7.12 12.66
N ALA A 166 -14.49 -8.28 12.60
CA ALA A 166 -14.80 -9.30 11.62
C ALA A 166 -16.29 -9.66 11.70
N ASP A 167 -16.98 -9.56 10.55
CA ASP A 167 -18.38 -9.98 10.47
C ASP A 167 -18.42 -11.51 10.47
N ASP A 168 -19.00 -12.09 11.51
CA ASP A 168 -19.19 -13.54 11.67
C ASP A 168 -20.03 -14.16 10.53
N THR A 169 -20.60 -13.36 9.62
CA THR A 169 -21.46 -13.83 8.53
C THR A 169 -20.69 -14.39 7.32
N LEU A 170 -19.37 -14.17 7.23
CA LEU A 170 -18.55 -14.62 6.09
C LEU A 170 -17.88 -15.97 6.28
N GLY A 171 -18.26 -16.78 7.28
CA GLY A 171 -17.99 -18.22 7.31
C GLY A 171 -16.52 -18.66 7.49
N TYR A 172 -15.59 -17.78 7.79
CA TYR A 172 -14.21 -18.13 8.13
C TYR A 172 -14.03 -18.19 9.65
N ARG A 173 -14.55 -19.24 10.26
CA ARG A 173 -14.12 -19.68 11.59
C ARG A 173 -13.19 -20.88 11.42
N ALA A 174 -11.92 -20.72 11.80
CA ALA A 174 -11.15 -21.88 12.23
C ALA A 174 -11.77 -22.40 13.54
N GLU A 175 -12.22 -23.66 13.54
CA GLU A 175 -12.77 -24.29 14.72
C GLU A 175 -11.70 -24.29 15.83
N GLY A 176 -11.93 -23.55 16.92
CA GLY A 176 -11.14 -23.67 18.13
C GLY A 176 -10.81 -22.40 18.91
N GLU A 177 -10.94 -21.19 18.37
CA GLU A 177 -10.62 -19.96 19.11
C GLU A 177 -11.84 -19.06 19.31
N SER A 178 -12.41 -19.10 20.53
CA SER A 178 -13.38 -18.10 20.98
C SER A 178 -12.65 -16.86 21.53
N THR A 179 -11.93 -16.14 20.71
CA THR A 179 -11.50 -14.79 21.11
C THR A 179 -12.70 -13.87 21.09
N SER A 180 -12.93 -13.18 22.20
CA SER A 180 -14.05 -12.22 22.28
C SER A 180 -13.82 -11.09 21.25
N ARG A 181 -14.91 -10.53 20.68
CA ARG A 181 -14.83 -9.36 19.75
C ARG A 181 -13.99 -8.22 20.32
N LEU A 182 -14.01 -8.05 21.63
CA LEU A 182 -13.19 -7.07 22.34
C LEU A 182 -11.69 -7.41 22.28
N ALA A 183 -11.30 -8.68 22.41
CA ALA A 183 -9.91 -9.09 22.30
C ALA A 183 -9.37 -8.86 20.88
N GLN A 184 -10.10 -9.25 19.84
CA GLN A 184 -9.77 -8.98 18.43
C GLN A 184 -9.66 -7.48 18.14
N PHE A 185 -10.54 -6.66 18.74
CA PHE A 185 -10.48 -5.21 18.62
C PHE A 185 -9.17 -4.67 19.19
N PHE A 186 -8.78 -5.08 20.40
CA PHE A 186 -7.58 -4.58 21.06
C PHE A 186 -6.28 -5.08 20.41
N GLU A 187 -6.24 -6.30 19.88
CA GLU A 187 -5.08 -6.82 19.15
C GLU A 187 -4.77 -6.01 17.88
N ARG A 188 -5.79 -5.50 17.20
CA ARG A 188 -5.65 -4.74 15.95
C ARG A 188 -5.55 -3.23 16.15
N PHE A 189 -5.75 -2.76 17.37
CA PHE A 189 -5.67 -1.34 17.71
C PHE A 189 -4.22 -0.93 17.91
N GLY A 190 -3.70 0.07 17.17
CA GLY A 190 -2.36 0.56 17.40
C GLY A 190 -1.64 1.18 16.20
N PHE A 191 -0.34 1.40 16.39
CA PHE A 191 0.53 1.99 15.39
C PHE A 191 0.80 1.04 14.23
N LEU A 192 0.91 1.60 13.04
CA LEU A 192 1.21 0.90 11.79
C LEU A 192 2.71 1.02 11.50
N HIS A 193 3.34 -0.12 11.26
CA HIS A 193 4.78 -0.24 10.96
C HIS A 193 5.00 -0.76 9.55
#